data_b3b1724d9d180878fc9996d96b968528
#
_entry.id   b3b1724d9d180878fc9996d96b968528
#
_cell.length_a   1.000
_cell.length_b   1.000
_cell.length_c   1.000
_cell.angle_alpha   90.00
_cell.angle_beta   90.00
_cell.angle_gamma   90.00
#
_symmetry.space_group_name_H-M   'P 1'
#
loop_
_entity.id
_entity.type
_entity.pdbx_description
1 polymer ?
#
loop_
_entity_poly.entity_id
_entity_poly.type
_entity_poly.pdbx_seq_one_letter_code
_entity_poly.pdbx_strand_id
1 'polypeptide(L)'
;MTVFPYPKLNLPEASLRLRREENSGRVQVFDPLRGKWIVLTPEEWVRQNFVNMLVNVKGYYKGRMANEVCLTLNETARRCDTVIFNEYRQPLMIVEYKAPDIPITQRVFDQIARYNMVLHARFLAVSN
;
A
#
# COMPACT_ATOMS: atom_id res chain seq x y z
N MET A 1 -28.25 -7.49 0.92
CA MET A 1 -26.84 -7.74 1.27
C MET A 1 -25.94 -7.12 0.21
N THR A 2 -25.03 -6.28 0.61
CA THR A 2 -24.11 -5.65 -0.33
C THR A 2 -23.02 -6.65 -0.70
N VAL A 3 -22.91 -6.98 -1.98
CA VAL A 3 -21.82 -7.82 -2.46
C VAL A 3 -20.56 -6.96 -2.43
N PHE A 4 -19.54 -7.43 -1.74
CA PHE A 4 -18.27 -6.73 -1.69
C PHE A 4 -17.61 -6.81 -3.08
N PRO A 5 -17.20 -5.66 -3.67
CA PRO A 5 -16.80 -5.63 -5.08
C PRO A 5 -15.41 -6.20 -5.36
N TYR A 6 -14.62 -6.51 -4.33
CA TYR A 6 -13.24 -6.94 -4.52
C TYR A 6 -13.03 -8.38 -4.11
N PRO A 7 -12.17 -9.12 -4.81
CA PRO A 7 -11.93 -10.53 -4.53
C PRO A 7 -11.16 -10.72 -3.22
N LYS A 8 -11.33 -11.91 -2.64
CA LYS A 8 -10.47 -12.34 -1.55
C LYS A 8 -9.05 -12.46 -2.10
N LEU A 9 -8.09 -11.85 -1.40
CA LEU A 9 -6.69 -11.90 -1.78
C LEU A 9 -5.98 -13.13 -1.21
N ASN A 10 -4.86 -13.49 -1.79
CA ASN A 10 -3.99 -14.53 -1.27
C ASN A 10 -3.10 -13.99 -0.15
N LEU A 11 -3.73 -13.30 0.79
CA LEU A 11 -3.11 -12.68 1.97
C LEU A 11 -3.93 -13.10 3.21
N PRO A 12 -3.35 -13.00 4.41
CA PRO A 12 -4.10 -13.24 5.64
C PRO A 12 -5.33 -12.34 5.70
N GLU A 13 -6.41 -12.88 6.26
CA GLU A 13 -7.66 -12.14 6.41
C GLU A 13 -7.47 -10.91 7.29
N ALA A 14 -8.03 -9.79 6.86
CA ALA A 14 -7.91 -8.50 7.54
C ALA A 14 -9.29 -8.01 7.98
N SER A 15 -9.36 -7.45 9.19
CA SER A 15 -10.54 -6.75 9.69
C SER A 15 -10.42 -5.26 9.36
N LEU A 16 -10.78 -4.90 8.14
CA LEU A 16 -10.70 -3.52 7.68
C LEU A 16 -11.93 -2.74 8.15
N ARG A 17 -11.72 -1.47 8.50
CA ARG A 17 -12.83 -0.54 8.82
C ARG A 17 -13.34 0.05 7.52
N LEU A 18 -14.58 -0.28 7.19
CA LEU A 18 -15.23 0.18 5.96
C LEU A 18 -16.47 1.00 6.30
N ARG A 19 -16.77 1.97 5.45
CA ARG A 19 -18.02 2.72 5.51
C ARG A 19 -18.44 3.11 4.11
N ARG A 20 -19.73 3.44 3.95
CA ARG A 20 -20.26 4.02 2.71
C ARG A 20 -20.45 5.52 2.93
N GLU A 21 -19.84 6.31 2.07
CA GLU A 21 -19.99 7.77 2.13
C GLU A 21 -21.41 8.15 1.63
N GLU A 22 -22.15 8.95 2.41
CA GLU A 22 -23.57 9.22 2.18
C GLU A 22 -23.85 9.94 0.86
N ASN A 23 -23.03 10.93 0.52
CA ASN A 23 -23.28 11.78 -0.65
C ASN A 23 -22.96 11.06 -1.96
N SER A 24 -21.85 10.35 -2.02
CA SER A 24 -21.38 9.69 -3.24
C SER A 24 -21.78 8.23 -3.33
N GLY A 25 -22.14 7.59 -2.22
CA GLY A 25 -22.38 6.16 -2.15
C GLY A 25 -21.12 5.31 -2.28
N ARG A 26 -19.95 5.91 -2.31
CA ARG A 26 -18.68 5.19 -2.45
C ARG A 26 -18.29 4.51 -1.16
N VAL A 27 -17.69 3.32 -1.28
CA VAL A 27 -17.11 2.63 -0.14
C VAL A 27 -15.77 3.27 0.19
N GLN A 28 -15.57 3.55 1.48
CA GLN A 28 -14.32 4.07 2.01
C GLN A 28 -13.72 3.09 3.00
N VAL A 29 -12.40 3.08 3.09
CA VAL A 29 -11.65 2.34 4.09
C VAL A 29 -10.89 3.32 4.98
N PHE A 30 -10.83 3.03 6.28
CA PHE A 30 -9.99 3.80 7.18
C PHE A 30 -8.54 3.32 7.07
N ASP A 31 -7.65 4.23 6.64
CA ASP A 31 -6.23 3.95 6.55
C ASP A 31 -5.55 4.29 7.89
N PRO A 32 -5.11 3.28 8.66
CA PRO A 32 -4.48 3.54 9.95
C PRO A 32 -3.12 4.23 9.85
N LEU A 33 -2.45 4.17 8.69
CA LEU A 33 -1.15 4.84 8.50
C LEU A 33 -1.33 6.32 8.22
N ARG A 34 -2.33 6.68 7.40
CA ARG A 34 -2.64 8.08 7.08
C ARG A 34 -3.62 8.71 8.07
N GLY A 35 -4.28 7.88 8.88
CA GLY A 35 -5.24 8.35 9.90
C GLY A 35 -6.49 8.99 9.31
N LYS A 36 -6.94 8.53 8.14
CA LYS A 36 -8.12 9.11 7.47
C LYS A 36 -8.87 8.10 6.64
N TRP A 37 -10.10 8.47 6.29
CA TRP A 37 -10.93 7.67 5.38
C TRP A 37 -10.53 7.93 3.93
N ILE A 38 -10.35 6.85 3.17
CA ILE A 38 -9.89 6.86 1.79
C ILE A 38 -10.90 6.11 0.93
N VAL A 39 -11.16 6.58 -0.27
CA VAL A 39 -11.99 5.83 -1.22
C VAL A 39 -11.33 4.48 -1.49
N LEU A 40 -12.11 3.41 -1.38
CA LEU A 40 -11.61 2.05 -1.58
C LEU A 40 -11.54 1.75 -3.08
N THR A 41 -10.34 1.89 -3.63
CA THR A 41 -10.03 1.48 -5.00
C THR A 41 -9.50 0.04 -5.02
N PRO A 42 -9.40 -0.59 -6.20
CA PRO A 42 -8.79 -1.93 -6.27
C PRO A 42 -7.36 -1.98 -5.71
N GLU A 43 -6.54 -0.97 -5.99
CA GLU A 43 -5.17 -0.92 -5.43
C GLU A 43 -5.19 -0.68 -3.93
N GLU A 44 -6.10 0.17 -3.45
CA GLU A 44 -6.22 0.43 -2.01
C GLU A 44 -6.67 -0.82 -1.26
N TRP A 45 -7.50 -1.65 -1.89
CA TRP A 45 -7.87 -2.96 -1.34
C TRP A 45 -6.64 -3.84 -1.11
N VAL A 46 -5.75 -3.92 -2.10
CA VAL A 46 -4.49 -4.66 -1.98
C VAL A 46 -3.61 -4.05 -0.89
N ARG A 47 -3.44 -2.73 -0.90
CA ARG A 47 -2.60 -2.03 0.09
C ARG A 47 -3.05 -2.31 1.51
N GLN A 48 -4.33 -2.14 1.81
CA GLN A 48 -4.84 -2.28 3.17
C GLN A 48 -4.69 -3.72 3.69
N ASN A 49 -4.91 -4.70 2.82
CA ASN A 49 -4.70 -6.10 3.19
C ASN A 49 -3.21 -6.42 3.41
N PHE A 50 -2.34 -5.87 2.56
CA PHE A 50 -0.89 -6.10 2.68
C PHE A 50 -0.32 -5.42 3.92
N VAL A 51 -0.70 -4.17 4.19
CA VAL A 51 -0.29 -3.44 5.40
C VAL A 51 -0.77 -4.18 6.65
N ASN A 52 -2.01 -4.68 6.64
CA ASN A 52 -2.52 -5.49 7.73
C ASN A 52 -1.63 -6.72 7.99
N MET A 53 -1.22 -7.41 6.95
CA MET A 53 -0.31 -8.55 7.07
C MET A 53 1.01 -8.13 7.69
N LEU A 54 1.60 -7.04 7.21
CA LEU A 54 2.89 -6.56 7.73
C LEU A 54 2.81 -6.22 9.21
N VAL A 55 1.75 -5.55 9.64
CA VAL A 55 1.60 -5.11 11.03
C VAL A 55 1.16 -6.26 11.93
N ASN A 56 0.09 -6.96 11.58
CA ASN A 56 -0.59 -7.88 12.48
C ASN A 56 -0.09 -9.33 12.39
N VAL A 57 0.53 -9.72 11.28
CA VAL A 57 1.06 -11.07 11.10
C VAL A 57 2.59 -11.09 11.18
N LYS A 58 3.24 -10.14 10.50
CA LYS A 58 4.72 -10.07 10.45
C LYS A 58 5.33 -9.23 11.57
N GLY A 59 4.54 -8.44 12.29
CA GLY A 59 5.01 -7.71 13.44
C GLY A 59 5.77 -6.42 13.16
N TYR A 60 5.65 -5.86 11.97
CA TYR A 60 6.25 -4.55 11.68
C TYR A 60 5.56 -3.45 12.48
N TYR A 61 6.34 -2.49 12.94
CA TYR A 61 5.81 -1.40 13.76
C TYR A 61 5.11 -0.37 12.87
N LYS A 62 3.82 -0.20 13.11
CA LYS A 62 2.97 0.74 12.35
C LYS A 62 3.53 2.17 12.36
N GLY A 63 4.12 2.60 13.45
CA GLY A 63 4.71 3.94 13.60
C GLY A 63 5.92 4.19 12.71
N ARG A 64 6.46 3.17 12.06
CA ARG A 64 7.58 3.28 11.10
C ARG A 64 7.14 3.02 9.67
N MET A 65 5.87 3.14 9.39
CA MET A 65 5.31 2.89 8.06
C MET A 65 4.59 4.13 7.57
N ALA A 66 4.67 4.39 6.27
CA ALA A 66 3.97 5.49 5.63
C ALA A 66 3.46 5.09 4.25
N ASN A 67 2.27 5.55 3.91
CA ASN A 67 1.69 5.38 2.58
C ASN A 67 1.84 6.68 1.78
N GLU A 68 1.95 6.54 0.47
CA GLU A 68 2.02 7.66 -0.46
C GLU A 68 3.21 8.59 -0.17
N VAL A 69 4.39 8.00 -0.04
CA VAL A 69 5.61 8.76 0.23
C VAL A 69 6.09 9.44 -1.04
N CYS A 70 6.17 10.76 -1.01
CA CYS A 70 6.65 11.56 -2.14
C CYS A 70 8.16 11.46 -2.29
N LEU A 71 8.60 11.36 -3.55
CA LEU A 71 10.01 11.41 -3.90
C LEU A 71 10.17 12.13 -5.24
N THR A 72 11.36 12.63 -5.51
CA THR A 72 11.69 13.27 -6.78
C THR A 72 12.64 12.36 -7.55
N LEU A 73 12.23 12.00 -8.77
CA LEU A 73 13.01 11.17 -9.68
C LEU A 73 13.12 11.90 -11.02
N ASN A 74 14.36 12.22 -11.44
CA ASN A 74 14.62 12.97 -12.69
C ASN A 74 13.79 14.26 -12.77
N GLU A 75 13.79 15.05 -11.71
CA GLU A 75 13.04 16.31 -11.56
C GLU A 75 11.52 16.15 -11.62
N THR A 76 11.02 14.92 -11.60
CA THR A 76 9.59 14.63 -11.61
C THR A 76 9.17 14.09 -10.25
N ALA A 77 8.06 14.64 -9.72
CA ALA A 77 7.48 14.13 -8.48
C ALA A 77 6.85 12.76 -8.71
N ARG A 78 7.14 11.82 -7.80
CA ARG A 78 6.58 10.47 -7.79
C ARG A 78 6.12 10.14 -6.38
N ARG A 79 5.29 9.11 -6.26
CA ARG A 79 4.85 8.60 -4.97
C ARG A 79 5.14 7.11 -4.88
N CYS A 80 5.79 6.72 -3.80
CA CYS A 80 5.96 5.32 -3.45
C CYS A 80 4.76 4.89 -2.60
N ASP A 81 4.17 3.75 -2.92
CA ASP A 81 2.88 3.35 -2.32
C ASP A 81 2.97 3.11 -0.81
N THR A 82 3.96 2.36 -0.36
CA THR A 82 4.22 2.17 1.07
C THR A 82 5.73 2.10 1.30
N VAL A 83 6.20 2.78 2.35
CA VAL A 83 7.59 2.69 2.80
C VAL A 83 7.59 2.26 4.26
N ILE A 84 8.43 1.29 4.58
CA ILE A 84 8.70 0.87 5.95
C ILE A 84 10.11 1.34 6.28
N PHE A 85 10.23 2.05 7.41
CA PHE A 85 11.50 2.58 7.88
C PHE A 85 12.05 1.72 9.01
N ASN A 86 13.37 1.69 9.15
CA ASN A 86 14.01 1.04 10.28
C ASN A 86 14.03 1.97 11.51
N GLU A 87 14.64 1.51 12.60
CA GLU A 87 14.73 2.27 13.84
C GLU A 87 15.52 3.58 13.71
N TYR A 88 16.36 3.68 12.68
CA TYR A 88 17.15 4.89 12.37
C TYR A 88 16.46 5.81 11.35
N ARG A 89 15.20 5.54 11.03
CA ARG A 89 14.38 6.28 10.06
C ARG A 89 14.93 6.21 8.63
N GLN A 90 15.65 5.14 8.31
CA GLN A 90 16.11 4.86 6.96
C GLN A 90 15.12 3.88 6.29
N PRO A 91 14.88 4.02 4.98
CA PRO A 91 14.01 3.07 4.29
C PRO A 91 14.53 1.63 4.40
N LEU A 92 13.68 0.76 4.89
CA LEU A 92 13.97 -0.67 5.01
C LEU A 92 13.35 -1.45 3.86
N MET A 93 12.09 -1.16 3.56
CA MET A 93 11.34 -1.84 2.51
C MET A 93 10.44 -0.83 1.82
N ILE A 94 10.34 -0.94 0.50
CA ILE A 94 9.33 -0.23 -0.27
C ILE A 94 8.41 -1.25 -0.92
N VAL A 95 7.12 -0.93 -0.98
CA VAL A 95 6.09 -1.81 -1.52
C VAL A 95 5.31 -1.06 -2.58
N GLU A 96 5.09 -1.72 -3.72
CA GLU A 96 4.26 -1.22 -4.80
C GLU A 96 3.06 -2.14 -4.97
N TYR A 97 1.87 -1.55 -5.13
CA TYR A 97 0.64 -2.31 -5.27
C TYR A 97 0.04 -2.14 -6.65
N LYS A 98 -0.57 -3.20 -7.15
CA LYS A 98 -1.40 -3.18 -8.34
C LYS A 98 -2.77 -3.74 -7.99
N ALA A 99 -3.79 -3.41 -8.79
CA ALA A 99 -5.12 -3.98 -8.61
C ALA A 99 -5.07 -5.51 -8.71
N PRO A 100 -6.01 -6.24 -8.08
CA PRO A 100 -5.97 -7.70 -8.04
C PRO A 100 -5.95 -8.39 -9.42
N ASP A 101 -6.52 -7.74 -10.43
CA ASP A 101 -6.61 -8.27 -11.80
C ASP A 101 -5.44 -7.82 -12.70
N ILE A 102 -4.52 -7.02 -12.19
CA ILE A 102 -3.37 -6.52 -12.94
C ILE A 102 -2.17 -7.46 -12.72
N PRO A 103 -1.60 -8.04 -13.77
CA PRO A 103 -0.45 -8.92 -13.62
C PRO A 103 0.80 -8.14 -13.20
N ILE A 104 1.63 -8.79 -12.39
CA ILE A 104 2.94 -8.26 -12.01
C ILE A 104 3.91 -8.59 -13.16
N THR A 105 4.36 -7.54 -13.85
CA THR A 105 5.27 -7.66 -14.98
C THR A 105 6.65 -7.12 -14.64
N GLN A 106 7.63 -7.37 -15.52
CA GLN A 106 8.97 -6.79 -15.38
C GLN A 106 8.93 -5.26 -15.26
N ARG A 107 7.98 -4.63 -15.94
CA ARG A 107 7.79 -3.17 -15.91
C ARG A 107 7.49 -2.65 -14.49
N VAL A 108 6.73 -3.40 -13.69
CA VAL A 108 6.43 -3.04 -12.31
C VAL A 108 7.70 -3.12 -11.46
N PHE A 109 8.49 -4.17 -11.64
CA PHE A 109 9.77 -4.29 -10.95
C PHE A 109 10.75 -3.18 -11.35
N ASP A 110 10.80 -2.82 -12.62
CA ASP A 110 11.65 -1.72 -13.09
C ASP A 110 11.24 -0.39 -12.45
N GLN A 111 9.94 -0.17 -12.26
CA GLN A 111 9.42 1.03 -11.64
C GLN A 111 9.87 1.13 -10.17
N ILE A 112 9.68 0.06 -9.39
CA ILE A 112 10.06 0.05 -7.98
C ILE A 112 11.57 0.14 -7.82
N ALA A 113 12.33 -0.47 -8.72
CA ALA A 113 13.78 -0.36 -8.72
C ALA A 113 14.25 1.08 -8.95
N ARG A 114 13.55 1.83 -9.81
CA ARG A 114 13.85 3.26 -10.03
C ARG A 114 13.58 4.08 -8.77
N TYR A 115 12.47 3.84 -8.10
CA TYR A 115 12.19 4.51 -6.82
C TYR A 115 13.29 4.21 -5.81
N ASN A 116 13.82 3.00 -5.82
CA ASN A 116 14.86 2.60 -4.89
C ASN A 116 16.21 3.24 -5.17
N MET A 117 16.42 3.79 -6.37
CA MET A 117 17.62 4.60 -6.64
C MET A 117 17.66 5.87 -5.79
N VAL A 118 16.50 6.34 -5.34
CA VAL A 118 16.37 7.50 -4.45
C VAL A 118 16.29 7.06 -2.99
N LEU A 119 15.49 6.05 -2.70
CA LEU A 119 15.18 5.65 -1.32
C LEU A 119 16.22 4.71 -0.70
N HIS A 120 16.91 3.92 -1.51
CA HIS A 120 17.94 2.97 -1.05
C HIS A 120 17.43 2.00 0.01
N ALA A 121 16.19 1.51 -0.14
CA ALA A 121 15.65 0.49 0.74
C ALA A 121 16.37 -0.84 0.53
N ARG A 122 16.42 -1.63 1.59
CA ARG A 122 17.04 -2.95 1.57
C ARG A 122 16.18 -3.98 0.84
N PHE A 123 14.85 -3.85 0.93
CA PHE A 123 13.91 -4.80 0.35
C PHE A 123 12.93 -4.09 -0.56
N LEU A 124 12.56 -4.76 -1.64
CA LEU A 124 11.54 -4.31 -2.59
C LEU A 124 10.46 -5.38 -2.63
N ALA A 125 9.20 -4.97 -2.54
CA ALA A 125 8.06 -5.88 -2.61
C ALA A 125 7.02 -5.33 -3.59
N VAL A 126 6.38 -6.22 -4.31
CA VAL A 126 5.29 -5.90 -5.23
C VAL A 126 4.15 -6.87 -4.95
N SER A 127 2.92 -6.36 -4.90
CA SER A 127 1.73 -7.18 -4.68
C SER A 127 0.57 -6.72 -5.54
N ASN A 128 -0.22 -7.70 -5.98
CA ASN A 128 -1.54 -7.47 -6.60
C ASN A 128 -2.63 -8.21 -5.84
#